data_136ce79e4ada85bc6bf0d2acdb210eb8
#
_entry.id   136ce79e4ada85bc6bf0d2acdb210eb8
#
_cell.length_a   1.000
_cell.length_b   1.000
_cell.length_c   1.000
_cell.angle_alpha   90.00
_cell.angle_beta   90.00
_cell.angle_gamma   90.00
#
_symmetry.space_group_name_H-M   'P 1'
#
loop_
_entity.id
_entity.type
_entity.pdbx_description
1 polymer ?
#
loop_
_entity_poly.entity_id
_entity_poly.type
_entity_poly.pdbx_seq_one_letter_code
_entity_poly.pdbx_strand_id
1 'polypeptide(L)'
;EQNTTYHRMSMIAILVGLKMLRPCEVTVYTPDQFLVTTINEGNMDKWKREEWRRPHGKEIKNKELWQELSEQMEKHRVTLEFSESTRYSDRLQFKMR
;
A
#
# COMPACT_ATOMS: atom_id res chain seq x y z
N GLU A 1 0.05 5.91 16.25
CA GLU A 1 0.10 6.47 14.90
C GLU A 1 -0.89 7.61 14.72
N GLN A 2 -0.42 8.73 14.29
CA GLN A 2 -1.21 9.92 14.32
C GLN A 2 -2.00 10.15 13.06
N ASN A 3 -1.52 9.69 11.94
CA ASN A 3 -2.13 10.06 10.68
C ASN A 3 -2.81 8.90 9.99
N THR A 4 -3.65 8.20 10.72
CA THR A 4 -4.37 7.07 10.16
C THR A 4 -5.20 7.49 8.95
N THR A 5 -5.82 8.67 9.00
CA THR A 5 -6.61 9.16 7.89
C THR A 5 -5.76 9.40 6.66
N TYR A 6 -4.58 9.99 6.83
CA TYR A 6 -3.69 10.23 5.72
C TYR A 6 -3.26 8.92 5.06
N HIS A 7 -2.85 7.95 5.89
CA HIS A 7 -2.43 6.66 5.36
C HIS A 7 -3.59 5.96 4.67
N ARG A 8 -4.78 6.06 5.25
CA ARG A 8 -5.94 5.44 4.66
C ARG A 8 -6.24 6.02 3.29
N MET A 9 -6.16 7.33 3.16
CA MET A 9 -6.40 7.98 1.87
C MET A 9 -5.35 7.60 0.85
N SER A 10 -4.09 7.49 1.28
CA SER A 10 -3.01 7.06 0.39
C SER A 10 -3.29 5.65 -0.12
N MET A 11 -3.71 4.75 0.76
CA MET A 11 -3.98 3.38 0.38
C MET A 11 -5.14 3.30 -0.61
N ILE A 12 -6.19 4.08 -0.36
CA ILE A 12 -7.34 4.09 -1.25
C ILE A 12 -6.95 4.58 -2.63
N ALA A 13 -6.13 5.63 -2.70
CA ALA A 13 -5.69 6.15 -3.98
C ALA A 13 -4.87 5.12 -4.75
N ILE A 14 -3.99 4.40 -4.06
CA ILE A 14 -3.20 3.35 -4.70
C ILE A 14 -4.12 2.24 -5.20
N LEU A 15 -5.09 1.84 -4.39
CA LEU A 15 -6.02 0.79 -4.78
C LEU A 15 -6.82 1.16 -6.00
N VAL A 16 -7.34 2.39 -6.03
CA VAL A 16 -8.09 2.85 -7.18
C VAL A 16 -7.25 2.77 -8.44
N GLY A 17 -6.00 3.24 -8.36
CA GLY A 17 -5.12 3.19 -9.51
C GLY A 17 -4.83 1.78 -9.97
N LEU A 18 -4.52 0.88 -9.04
CA LEU A 18 -4.20 -0.49 -9.41
C LEU A 18 -5.39 -1.22 -10.01
N LYS A 19 -6.60 -0.93 -9.51
CA LYS A 19 -7.79 -1.59 -10.04
C LYS A 19 -8.10 -1.16 -11.46
N MET A 20 -7.61 -0.03 -11.89
CA MET A 20 -7.83 0.46 -13.25
C MET A 20 -6.84 -0.10 -14.24
N LEU A 21 -5.81 -0.79 -13.78
CA LEU A 21 -4.77 -1.32 -14.65
C LEU A 21 -5.01 -2.78 -14.97
N ARG A 22 -4.60 -3.18 -16.16
CA ARG A 22 -4.51 -4.60 -16.45
C ARG A 22 -3.34 -5.18 -15.67
N PRO A 23 -3.33 -6.49 -15.42
CA PRO A 23 -2.21 -7.07 -14.70
C PRO A 23 -0.89 -6.72 -15.37
N CYS A 24 0.03 -6.17 -14.61
CA CYS A 24 1.28 -5.66 -15.17
C CYS A 24 2.29 -5.45 -14.06
N GLU A 25 3.50 -5.14 -14.48
CA GLU A 25 4.54 -4.73 -13.57
C GLU A 25 4.47 -3.21 -13.43
N VAL A 26 4.34 -2.72 -12.21
CA VAL A 26 4.15 -1.30 -11.98
C VAL A 26 4.91 -0.87 -10.74
N THR A 27 5.53 0.30 -10.83
CA THR A 27 6.14 0.94 -9.68
C THR A 27 5.27 2.11 -9.28
N VAL A 28 4.89 2.15 -8.01
CA VAL A 28 4.06 3.22 -7.47
C VAL A 28 4.93 4.11 -6.62
N TYR A 29 4.96 5.39 -6.95
CA TYR A 29 5.70 6.38 -6.19
C TYR A 29 4.72 7.11 -5.29
N THR A 30 5.01 7.14 -4.01
CA THR A 30 4.11 7.75 -3.05
C THR A 30 4.92 8.53 -2.02
N PRO A 31 4.40 9.66 -1.55
CA PRO A 31 5.06 10.38 -0.46
C PRO A 31 4.76 9.79 0.91
N ASP A 32 3.97 8.73 0.97
CA ASP A 32 3.64 8.12 2.25
C ASP A 32 4.69 7.08 2.61
N GLN A 33 5.70 7.52 3.33
CA GLN A 33 6.82 6.67 3.73
C GLN A 33 6.37 5.50 4.56
N PHE A 34 5.32 5.68 5.35
CA PHE A 34 4.83 4.61 6.21
C PHE A 34 4.38 3.40 5.38
N LEU A 35 3.69 3.65 4.28
CA LEU A 35 3.24 2.55 3.43
C LEU A 35 4.43 1.83 2.81
N VAL A 36 5.40 2.59 2.32
CA VAL A 36 6.58 2.00 1.70
C VAL A 36 7.32 1.13 2.69
N THR A 37 7.55 1.65 3.89
CA THR A 37 8.27 0.92 4.91
C THR A 37 7.52 -0.33 5.33
N THR A 38 6.22 -0.21 5.54
CA THR A 38 5.41 -1.34 5.99
C THR A 38 5.47 -2.48 4.99
N ILE A 39 5.37 -2.16 3.70
CA ILE A 39 5.37 -3.18 2.68
C ILE A 39 6.76 -3.78 2.51
N ASN A 40 7.78 -2.93 2.51
CA ASN A 40 9.15 -3.41 2.29
C ASN A 40 9.66 -4.27 3.44
N GLU A 41 9.13 -4.08 4.62
CA GLU A 41 9.49 -4.90 5.77
C GLU A 41 8.74 -6.21 5.83
N GLY A 42 7.89 -6.48 4.85
CA GLY A 42 7.19 -7.74 4.78
C GLY A 42 6.01 -7.87 5.72
N ASN A 43 5.50 -6.76 6.23
CA ASN A 43 4.41 -6.83 7.20
C ASN A 43 3.14 -7.40 6.60
N MET A 44 2.84 -7.09 5.33
CA MET A 44 1.65 -7.64 4.72
C MET A 44 1.74 -9.16 4.60
N ASP A 45 2.91 -9.65 4.21
CA ASP A 45 3.08 -11.10 4.12
C ASP A 45 2.95 -11.76 5.47
N LYS A 46 3.48 -11.11 6.50
CA LYS A 46 3.36 -11.63 7.85
C LYS A 46 1.91 -11.69 8.28
N TRP A 47 1.17 -10.62 8.07
CA TRP A 47 -0.23 -10.58 8.44
C TRP A 47 -1.02 -11.65 7.69
N LYS A 48 -0.71 -11.83 6.42
CA LYS A 48 -1.41 -12.83 5.61
C LYS A 48 -1.17 -14.24 6.16
N ARG A 49 0.07 -14.52 6.54
CA ARG A 49 0.38 -15.83 7.12
C ARG A 49 -0.33 -16.04 8.45
N GLU A 50 -0.58 -14.97 9.18
CA GLU A 50 -1.26 -15.01 10.47
C GLU A 50 -2.76 -14.83 10.33
N GLU A 51 -3.28 -14.93 9.12
CA GLU A 51 -4.71 -14.81 8.84
C GLU A 51 -5.27 -13.48 9.30
N TRP A 52 -4.43 -12.44 9.22
CA TRP A 52 -4.81 -11.07 9.55
C TRP A 52 -5.20 -10.90 11.01
N ARG A 53 -4.63 -11.72 11.87
CA ARG A 53 -4.82 -11.62 13.31
C ARG A 53 -3.53 -11.18 13.96
N ARG A 54 -3.66 -10.45 15.02
CA ARG A 54 -2.49 -10.03 15.78
C ARG A 54 -2.55 -10.65 17.15
N PRO A 55 -1.38 -10.85 17.78
CA PRO A 55 -1.34 -11.37 19.16
C PRO A 55 -2.16 -10.50 20.07
N HIS A 56 -2.75 -11.13 21.08
CA HIS A 56 -3.49 -10.43 22.13
C HIS A 56 -4.73 -9.72 21.63
N GLY A 57 -5.27 -10.14 20.49
CA GLY A 57 -6.53 -9.61 20.02
C GLY A 57 -6.47 -8.21 19.45
N LYS A 58 -5.28 -7.67 19.22
CA LYS A 58 -5.18 -6.35 18.65
C LYS A 58 -5.57 -6.37 17.18
N GLU A 59 -6.20 -5.28 16.75
CA GLU A 59 -6.60 -5.16 15.37
C GLU A 59 -5.52 -4.50 14.55
N ILE A 60 -5.43 -4.91 13.30
CA ILE A 60 -4.56 -4.25 12.34
C ILE A 60 -5.30 -3.03 11.80
N LYS A 61 -4.72 -1.84 11.98
CA LYS A 61 -5.35 -0.63 11.50
C LYS A 61 -5.46 -0.68 9.99
N ASN A 62 -6.61 -0.26 9.47
CA ASN A 62 -6.90 -0.27 8.05
C ASN A 62 -6.81 -1.68 7.45
N LYS A 63 -7.19 -2.66 8.24
CA LYS A 63 -7.06 -4.06 7.85
C LYS A 63 -7.70 -4.34 6.49
N GLU A 64 -8.90 -3.81 6.28
CA GLU A 64 -9.61 -4.08 5.04
C GLU A 64 -8.85 -3.56 3.83
N LEU A 65 -8.20 -2.42 4.00
CA LEU A 65 -7.42 -1.85 2.90
C LEU A 65 -6.15 -2.63 2.66
N TRP A 66 -5.49 -3.08 3.72
CA TRP A 66 -4.30 -3.92 3.55
C TRP A 66 -4.65 -5.22 2.87
N GLN A 67 -5.81 -5.79 3.18
CA GLN A 67 -6.24 -7.01 2.52
C GLN A 67 -6.49 -6.80 1.04
N GLU A 68 -7.16 -5.69 0.68
CA GLU A 68 -7.39 -5.39 -0.72
C GLU A 68 -6.09 -5.12 -1.45
N LEU A 69 -5.17 -4.41 -0.80
CA LEU A 69 -3.89 -4.12 -1.42
C LEU A 69 -3.12 -5.41 -1.67
N SER A 70 -3.17 -6.33 -0.73
CA SER A 70 -2.54 -7.63 -0.89
C SER A 70 -3.08 -8.36 -2.13
N GLU A 71 -4.40 -8.29 -2.33
CA GLU A 71 -5.01 -8.91 -3.50
C GLU A 71 -4.53 -8.28 -4.80
N GLN A 72 -4.45 -6.96 -4.82
CA GLN A 72 -3.98 -6.28 -6.01
C GLN A 72 -2.52 -6.59 -6.30
N MET A 73 -1.72 -6.76 -5.25
CA MET A 73 -0.32 -7.08 -5.44
C MET A 73 -0.11 -8.51 -5.90
N GLU A 74 -1.13 -9.35 -5.79
CA GLU A 74 -1.08 -10.67 -6.41
C GLU A 74 -1.40 -10.61 -7.88
N LYS A 75 -2.22 -9.65 -8.31
CA LYS A 75 -2.56 -9.49 -9.71
C LYS A 75 -1.48 -8.77 -10.49
N HIS A 76 -0.78 -7.85 -9.84
CA HIS A 76 0.24 -7.03 -10.46
C HIS A 76 1.56 -7.28 -9.76
N ARG A 77 2.65 -7.08 -10.47
CA ARG A 77 3.94 -7.05 -9.81
C ARG A 77 4.19 -5.60 -9.38
N VAL A 78 3.92 -5.33 -8.13
CA VAL A 78 3.91 -3.96 -7.61
C VAL A 78 5.13 -3.69 -6.75
N THR A 79 5.80 -2.58 -7.02
CA THR A 79 6.87 -2.06 -6.18
C THR A 79 6.44 -0.70 -5.68
N LEU A 80 6.55 -0.46 -4.39
CA LEU A 80 6.30 0.86 -3.83
C LEU A 80 7.62 1.54 -3.54
N GLU A 81 7.71 2.80 -3.95
CA GLU A 81 8.89 3.62 -3.74
C GLU A 81 8.47 4.92 -3.08
N PHE A 82 9.28 5.35 -2.13
CA PHE A 82 9.06 6.64 -1.53
C PHE A 82 9.53 7.74 -2.49
N SER A 83 8.71 8.74 -2.69
CA SER A 83 9.09 9.88 -3.49
C SER A 83 8.57 11.13 -2.83
N GLU A 84 9.49 11.91 -2.30
CA GLU A 84 9.13 13.18 -1.71
C GLU A 84 8.88 14.16 -2.83
N SER A 85 7.64 14.57 -2.96
CA SER A 85 7.28 15.42 -4.06
C SER A 85 7.61 16.86 -3.75
N THR A 86 8.27 17.52 -4.67
CA THR A 86 8.56 18.91 -4.49
C THR A 86 7.66 19.79 -5.33
N ARG A 87 7.19 19.29 -6.45
CA ARG A 87 6.38 20.11 -7.33
C ARG A 87 4.94 19.70 -7.35
N TYR A 88 4.73 18.42 -7.47
CA TYR A 88 3.38 17.91 -7.65
C TYR A 88 2.88 17.30 -6.37
N SER A 89 3.52 17.67 -5.36
CA SER A 89 3.39 17.24 -4.00
C SER A 89 2.35 16.20 -3.81
N ASP A 90 1.47 15.91 -3.61
CA ASP A 90 0.59 14.90 -3.15
C ASP A 90 0.20 13.87 -4.18
N ARG A 91 0.83 13.88 -5.34
CA ARG A 91 0.38 12.99 -6.37
C ARG A 91 1.08 11.67 -6.33
N LEU A 92 0.31 10.62 -6.45
CA LEU A 92 0.83 9.30 -6.70
C LEU A 92 1.25 9.22 -8.16
N GLN A 93 2.30 8.48 -8.39
CA GLN A 93 2.72 8.23 -9.75
C GLN A 93 2.82 6.74 -9.95
N PHE A 94 2.25 6.27 -11.04
CA PHE A 94 2.30 4.87 -11.42
C PHE A 94 3.16 4.75 -12.66
N LYS A 95 4.21 3.97 -12.58
CA LYS A 95 5.10 3.79 -13.71
C LYS A 95 5.07 2.32 -14.10
N MET A 96 4.56 2.06 -15.27
CA MET A 96 4.43 0.70 -15.78
C MET A 96 5.56 0.36 -16.72
N ARG A 97 5.85 -0.89 -16.83
CA ARG A 97 6.82 -1.40 -17.80
C ARG A 97 6.13 -2.11 -18.92
#